data_6aeeca4359426b7592bc0457cc8e65c1
#
_entry.id   6aeeca4359426b7592bc0457cc8e65c1
#
_cell.length_a   1.000
_cell.length_b   1.000
_cell.length_c   1.000
_cell.angle_alpha   90.00
_cell.angle_beta   90.00
_cell.angle_gamma   90.00
#
_symmetry.space_group_name_H-M   'P 1'
#
loop_
_entity.id
_entity.type
_entity.pdbx_description
1 polymer ?
#
loop_
_entity_poly.entity_id
_entity_poly.type
_entity_poly.pdbx_seq_one_letter_code
_entity_poly.pdbx_strand_id
1 'polypeptide(L)'
;MKKIAALTMVRNDGFFLGKWTAYYGALLGKENLYIFFDGEDQTVPECTRGCFTKLLPRVEGNVQASDKKRIDIMSEFASGLLERYDMIIGTDIDEFVIVDPALGKSLPEFLSGVDMDGFNSVSALGVDVIQNIRKEIGLDTDKPLLSQRRFARLSTRYTKSSVLCKPVQWGSGFHRTRKGNYHIIPGLYLFHFGCADMSFLGLKMDDKDLSERGWNHHLFKRRRMMKQLPCLPVRKWDTWTKRAVWLQARIRHFYAWNKPAMLGLRIVVEIPDRFSSLV
;
A
#
# COMPACT_ATOMS: atom_id res chain seq x y z
N MET A 1 -21.84 5.77 10.32
CA MET A 1 -20.61 5.51 9.52
C MET A 1 -19.69 4.67 10.40
N LYS A 2 -19.00 3.66 9.83
CA LYS A 2 -18.05 2.83 10.57
C LYS A 2 -16.88 3.67 11.08
N LYS A 3 -16.39 3.37 12.28
CA LYS A 3 -15.16 3.95 12.82
C LYS A 3 -13.95 3.24 12.21
N ILE A 4 -13.08 3.99 11.57
CA ILE A 4 -11.94 3.43 10.83
C ILE A 4 -10.65 4.09 11.34
N ALA A 5 -9.63 3.30 11.60
CA ALA A 5 -8.28 3.79 11.87
C ALA A 5 -7.31 3.29 10.80
N ALA A 6 -6.19 3.98 10.67
CA ALA A 6 -5.09 3.55 9.81
C ALA A 6 -3.80 3.39 10.62
N LEU A 7 -3.01 2.36 10.30
CA LEU A 7 -1.73 2.12 10.92
C LEU A 7 -0.64 1.81 9.92
N THR A 8 0.57 2.26 10.24
CA THR A 8 1.77 2.02 9.43
C THR A 8 3.01 1.90 10.32
N MET A 9 4.08 1.32 9.77
CA MET A 9 5.41 1.36 10.36
C MET A 9 6.39 1.94 9.36
N VAL A 10 7.20 2.91 9.81
CA VAL A 10 8.12 3.68 8.98
C VAL A 10 9.54 3.62 9.51
N ARG A 11 10.53 3.67 8.60
CA ARG A 11 11.92 3.97 8.92
C ARG A 11 12.52 4.87 7.84
N ASN A 12 13.03 6.02 8.28
CA ASN A 12 13.79 6.98 7.45
C ASN A 12 13.12 7.37 6.13
N ASP A 13 11.78 7.43 6.09
CA ASP A 13 11.02 7.82 4.89
C ASP A 13 10.07 8.97 5.21
N GLY A 14 10.66 10.15 5.48
CA GLY A 14 9.90 11.36 5.84
C GLY A 14 8.99 11.87 4.71
N PHE A 15 9.39 11.65 3.45
CA PHE A 15 8.59 12.09 2.31
C PHE A 15 7.24 11.34 2.26
N PHE A 16 7.26 10.02 2.21
CA PHE A 16 6.03 9.25 2.19
C PHE A 16 5.26 9.35 3.51
N LEU A 17 5.94 9.54 4.65
CA LEU A 17 5.26 9.77 5.92
C LEU A 17 4.42 11.07 5.88
N GLY A 18 4.96 12.15 5.32
CA GLY A 18 4.21 13.39 5.13
C GLY A 18 2.97 13.20 4.25
N LYS A 19 3.13 12.53 3.11
CA LYS A 19 2.00 12.21 2.21
C LYS A 19 0.95 11.30 2.86
N TRP A 20 1.39 10.26 3.57
CA TRP A 20 0.53 9.29 4.25
C TRP A 20 -0.30 9.95 5.36
N THR A 21 0.33 10.77 6.20
CA THR A 21 -0.37 11.50 7.27
C THR A 21 -1.33 12.55 6.72
N ALA A 22 -0.96 13.25 5.64
CA ALA A 22 -1.85 14.19 4.99
C ALA A 22 -3.09 13.50 4.39
N TYR A 23 -2.88 12.42 3.63
CA TYR A 23 -3.95 11.69 2.96
C TYR A 23 -4.93 11.05 3.96
N TYR A 24 -4.44 10.18 4.84
CA TYR A 24 -5.32 9.50 5.79
C TYR A 24 -5.83 10.43 6.88
N GLY A 25 -5.06 11.46 7.26
CA GLY A 25 -5.50 12.48 8.22
C GLY A 25 -6.68 13.31 7.73
N ALA A 26 -6.70 13.65 6.44
CA ALA A 26 -7.84 14.34 5.82
C ALA A 26 -9.11 13.47 5.75
N LEU A 27 -8.95 12.14 5.62
CA LEU A 27 -10.06 11.21 5.46
C LEU A 27 -10.61 10.66 6.77
N LEU A 28 -9.74 10.44 7.75
CA LEU A 28 -10.07 9.71 8.98
C LEU A 28 -9.96 10.56 10.25
N GLY A 29 -9.28 11.73 10.17
CA GLY A 29 -8.81 12.47 11.33
C GLY A 29 -7.45 11.96 11.82
N LYS A 30 -6.55 12.86 12.20
CA LYS A 30 -5.19 12.51 12.64
C LYS A 30 -5.18 11.67 13.92
N GLU A 31 -6.15 11.85 14.79
CA GLU A 31 -6.35 11.10 16.03
C GLU A 31 -6.63 9.60 15.81
N ASN A 32 -7.00 9.22 14.59
CA ASN A 32 -7.24 7.84 14.17
C ASN A 32 -6.07 7.22 13.38
N LEU A 33 -4.90 7.90 13.36
CA LEU A 33 -3.69 7.42 12.71
C LEU A 33 -2.69 6.90 13.75
N TYR A 34 -2.15 5.71 13.49
CA TYR A 34 -1.20 5.02 14.37
C TYR A 34 0.11 4.78 13.61
N ILE A 35 1.19 5.45 14.02
CA ILE A 35 2.47 5.47 13.32
C ILE A 35 3.54 4.88 14.24
N PHE A 36 4.14 3.79 13.81
CA PHE A 36 5.23 3.11 14.51
C PHE A 36 6.54 3.41 13.80
N PHE A 37 7.54 3.83 14.57
CA PHE A 37 8.89 4.07 14.07
C PHE A 37 9.76 2.86 14.37
N ASP A 38 10.33 2.22 13.34
CA ASP A 38 11.22 1.08 13.47
C ASP A 38 12.65 1.54 13.83
N GLY A 39 12.88 1.77 15.09
CA GLY A 39 14.12 2.24 15.70
C GLY A 39 13.90 3.41 16.65
N GLU A 40 14.45 3.32 17.85
CA GLU A 40 14.44 4.39 18.86
C GLU A 40 15.38 5.55 18.49
N ASP A 41 16.22 5.35 17.48
CA ASP A 41 17.14 6.32 16.89
C ASP A 41 16.46 7.33 15.95
N GLN A 42 15.16 7.19 15.69
CA GLN A 42 14.42 8.08 14.81
C GLN A 42 13.84 9.28 15.55
N THR A 43 13.76 10.40 14.83
CA THR A 43 13.04 11.59 15.29
C THR A 43 11.59 11.56 14.80
N VAL A 44 10.64 11.88 15.68
CA VAL A 44 9.22 11.98 15.32
C VAL A 44 8.96 13.30 14.59
N PRO A 45 8.60 13.30 13.29
CA PRO A 45 8.43 14.52 12.52
C PRO A 45 7.15 15.27 12.86
N GLU A 46 7.17 16.60 12.66
CA GLU A 46 6.05 17.50 12.91
C GLU A 46 4.77 17.13 12.13
N CYS A 47 4.89 16.56 10.93
CA CYS A 47 3.73 16.12 10.13
C CYS A 47 2.85 15.11 10.88
N THR A 48 3.38 14.41 11.89
CA THR A 48 2.66 13.42 12.71
C THR A 48 1.94 14.02 13.93
N ARG A 49 2.01 15.34 14.13
CA ARG A 49 1.29 16.01 15.23
C ARG A 49 -0.22 15.70 15.16
N GLY A 50 -0.76 15.24 16.28
CA GLY A 50 -2.15 14.79 16.41
C GLY A 50 -2.38 13.31 16.11
N CYS A 51 -1.37 12.59 15.63
CA CYS A 51 -1.40 11.14 15.45
C CYS A 51 -0.92 10.43 16.72
N PHE A 52 -1.30 9.16 16.89
CA PHE A 52 -0.60 8.28 17.82
C PHE A 52 0.74 7.89 17.23
N THR A 53 1.83 8.14 17.95
CA THR A 53 3.18 7.79 17.52
C THR A 53 3.87 6.95 18.57
N LYS A 54 4.64 5.94 18.14
CA LYS A 54 5.43 5.10 19.04
C LYS A 54 6.76 4.73 18.40
N LEU A 55 7.86 5.04 19.08
CA LEU A 55 9.17 4.51 18.76
C LEU A 55 9.26 3.07 19.27
N LEU A 56 9.72 2.16 18.44
CA LEU A 56 9.93 0.75 18.78
C LEU A 56 11.43 0.42 18.68
N PRO A 57 11.91 -0.57 19.43
CA PRO A 57 13.25 -1.10 19.20
C PRO A 57 13.41 -1.51 17.73
N ARG A 58 14.61 -1.29 17.18
CA ARG A 58 14.93 -1.65 15.80
C ARG A 58 14.66 -3.13 15.54
N VAL A 59 13.84 -3.42 14.54
CA VAL A 59 13.60 -4.80 14.11
C VAL A 59 14.82 -5.33 13.36
N GLU A 60 15.58 -6.21 14.02
CA GLU A 60 16.79 -6.81 13.45
C GLU A 60 16.49 -8.02 12.57
N GLY A 61 17.47 -8.33 11.67
CA GLY A 61 17.44 -9.50 10.82
C GLY A 61 17.45 -9.15 9.33
N ASN A 62 17.48 -10.19 8.49
CA ASN A 62 17.34 -10.02 7.06
C ASN A 62 15.89 -9.59 6.69
N VAL A 63 15.68 -9.21 5.42
CA VAL A 63 14.38 -8.71 4.92
C VAL A 63 13.20 -9.58 5.34
N GLN A 64 13.32 -10.91 5.26
CA GLN A 64 12.20 -11.81 5.56
C GLN A 64 11.90 -11.88 7.06
N ALA A 65 12.95 -11.99 7.91
CA ALA A 65 12.81 -12.11 9.35
C ALA A 65 12.31 -10.80 9.96
N SER A 66 12.87 -9.66 9.54
CA SER A 66 12.45 -8.34 9.99
C SER A 66 11.02 -7.99 9.53
N ASP A 67 10.67 -8.30 8.28
CA ASP A 67 9.30 -8.08 7.79
C ASP A 67 8.28 -8.92 8.57
N LYS A 68 8.60 -10.18 8.90
CA LYS A 68 7.72 -11.02 9.71
C LYS A 68 7.49 -10.44 11.11
N LYS A 69 8.55 -10.05 11.80
CA LYS A 69 8.45 -9.44 13.15
C LYS A 69 7.64 -8.14 13.10
N ARG A 70 7.93 -7.28 12.13
CA ARG A 70 7.19 -6.03 11.90
C ARG A 70 5.69 -6.29 11.74
N ILE A 71 5.32 -7.24 10.90
CA ILE A 71 3.91 -7.57 10.63
C ILE A 71 3.24 -8.25 11.84
N ASP A 72 3.96 -9.03 12.62
CA ASP A 72 3.43 -9.62 13.86
C ASP A 72 3.07 -8.51 14.87
N ILE A 73 3.96 -7.52 15.08
CA ILE A 73 3.70 -6.34 15.92
C ILE A 73 2.47 -5.56 15.40
N MET A 74 2.45 -5.26 14.10
CA MET A 74 1.35 -4.50 13.50
C MET A 74 0.00 -5.22 13.62
N SER A 75 0.00 -6.55 13.52
CA SER A 75 -1.21 -7.38 13.64
C SER A 75 -1.75 -7.41 15.06
N GLU A 76 -0.86 -7.43 16.07
CA GLU A 76 -1.24 -7.36 17.47
C GLU A 76 -1.89 -6.02 17.79
N PHE A 77 -1.26 -4.91 17.38
CA PHE A 77 -1.85 -3.58 17.53
C PHE A 77 -3.20 -3.44 16.81
N ALA A 78 -3.30 -3.91 15.58
CA ALA A 78 -4.55 -3.88 14.83
C ALA A 78 -5.67 -4.66 15.53
N SER A 79 -5.34 -5.81 16.12
CA SER A 79 -6.32 -6.62 16.86
C SER A 79 -6.84 -5.89 18.10
N GLY A 80 -5.96 -5.23 18.87
CA GLY A 80 -6.39 -4.39 19.99
C GLY A 80 -7.20 -3.15 19.57
N LEU A 81 -6.86 -2.55 18.43
CA LEU A 81 -7.63 -1.41 17.90
C LEU A 81 -9.04 -1.82 17.45
N LEU A 82 -9.25 -3.04 16.98
CA LEU A 82 -10.57 -3.55 16.58
C LEU A 82 -11.57 -3.67 17.76
N GLU A 83 -11.13 -3.50 18.99
CA GLU A 83 -12.04 -3.33 20.15
C GLU A 83 -12.76 -1.97 20.16
N ARG A 84 -12.22 -0.97 19.45
CA ARG A 84 -12.73 0.41 19.40
C ARG A 84 -13.10 0.90 18.01
N TYR A 85 -12.59 0.25 16.98
CA TYR A 85 -12.81 0.57 15.57
C TYR A 85 -13.46 -0.61 14.85
N ASP A 86 -14.32 -0.31 13.89
CA ASP A 86 -14.97 -1.32 13.06
C ASP A 86 -14.03 -1.88 11.99
N MET A 87 -13.06 -1.06 11.56
CA MET A 87 -12.08 -1.44 10.54
C MET A 87 -10.72 -0.81 10.80
N ILE A 88 -9.66 -1.55 10.47
CA ILE A 88 -8.27 -1.07 10.54
C ILE A 88 -7.62 -1.19 9.18
N ILE A 89 -7.12 -0.06 8.66
CA ILE A 89 -6.31 -0.01 7.45
C ILE A 89 -4.85 -0.19 7.84
N GLY A 90 -4.19 -1.24 7.32
CA GLY A 90 -2.75 -1.48 7.49
C GLY A 90 -2.05 -1.41 6.14
N THR A 91 -1.07 -0.51 6.00
CA THR A 91 -0.32 -0.31 4.76
C THR A 91 1.16 -0.06 5.04
N ASP A 92 2.01 -0.33 4.04
CA ASP A 92 3.34 0.24 4.01
C ASP A 92 3.23 1.76 3.80
N ILE A 93 4.29 2.50 4.16
CA ILE A 93 4.25 3.97 4.16
C ILE A 93 4.08 4.58 2.75
N ASP A 94 4.50 3.85 1.72
CA ASP A 94 4.39 4.21 0.31
C ASP A 94 3.15 3.61 -0.39
N GLU A 95 2.13 3.21 0.41
CA GLU A 95 0.89 2.59 -0.05
C GLU A 95 -0.35 3.35 0.41
N PHE A 96 -1.28 3.56 -0.52
CA PHE A 96 -2.52 4.32 -0.29
C PHE A 96 -3.74 3.55 -0.79
N VAL A 97 -4.70 3.33 0.11
CA VAL A 97 -6.01 2.74 -0.24
C VAL A 97 -6.91 3.85 -0.76
N ILE A 98 -7.26 3.80 -2.04
CA ILE A 98 -7.98 4.85 -2.76
C ILE A 98 -9.26 4.29 -3.36
N VAL A 99 -10.37 4.99 -3.14
CA VAL A 99 -11.65 4.73 -3.83
C VAL A 99 -11.64 5.41 -5.18
N ASP A 100 -12.20 4.77 -6.21
CA ASP A 100 -12.36 5.41 -7.51
C ASP A 100 -13.23 6.68 -7.37
N PRO A 101 -12.70 7.87 -7.72
CA PRO A 101 -13.46 9.12 -7.62
C PRO A 101 -14.77 9.11 -8.41
N ALA A 102 -14.86 8.28 -9.47
CA ALA A 102 -16.09 8.14 -10.24
C ALA A 102 -17.27 7.57 -9.43
N LEU A 103 -17.01 6.99 -8.25
CA LEU A 103 -18.07 6.49 -7.35
C LEU A 103 -18.69 7.59 -6.47
N GLY A 104 -18.09 8.80 -6.42
CA GLY A 104 -18.59 9.93 -5.65
C GLY A 104 -18.65 9.69 -4.15
N LYS A 105 -17.79 8.80 -3.61
CA LYS A 105 -17.73 8.42 -2.19
C LYS A 105 -16.33 8.63 -1.64
N SER A 106 -16.25 9.13 -0.43
CA SER A 106 -15.01 9.11 0.36
C SER A 106 -14.66 7.66 0.77
N LEU A 107 -13.41 7.43 1.17
CA LEU A 107 -12.96 6.11 1.63
C LEU A 107 -13.77 5.60 2.85
N PRO A 108 -14.07 6.41 3.89
CA PRO A 108 -14.90 5.96 5.00
C PRO A 108 -16.34 5.61 4.59
N GLU A 109 -16.97 6.41 3.73
CA GLU A 109 -18.30 6.13 3.22
C GLU A 109 -18.35 4.84 2.41
N PHE A 110 -17.37 4.66 1.52
CA PHE A 110 -17.26 3.46 0.71
C PHE A 110 -17.09 2.20 1.56
N LEU A 111 -16.13 2.20 2.49
CA LEU A 111 -15.86 1.07 3.39
C LEU A 111 -17.04 0.79 4.35
N SER A 112 -17.77 1.84 4.76
CA SER A 112 -18.98 1.66 5.60
C SER A 112 -20.09 0.89 4.89
N GLY A 113 -20.18 1.00 3.58
CA GLY A 113 -21.17 0.31 2.75
C GLY A 113 -20.76 -1.10 2.31
N VAL A 114 -19.54 -1.55 2.67
CA VAL A 114 -19.08 -2.88 2.27
C VAL A 114 -19.71 -3.95 3.15
N ASP A 115 -20.33 -4.96 2.52
CA ASP A 115 -20.76 -6.18 3.19
C ASP A 115 -19.54 -7.04 3.54
N MET A 116 -19.43 -7.39 4.82
CA MET A 116 -18.31 -8.16 5.38
C MET A 116 -18.72 -9.57 5.83
N ASP A 117 -19.93 -10.02 5.50
CA ASP A 117 -20.38 -11.35 5.84
C ASP A 117 -19.48 -12.43 5.20
N GLY A 118 -18.97 -13.33 6.05
CA GLY A 118 -18.04 -14.38 5.63
C GLY A 118 -16.60 -13.93 5.37
N PHE A 119 -16.26 -12.63 5.52
CA PHE A 119 -14.90 -12.10 5.31
C PHE A 119 -14.29 -11.52 6.60
N ASN A 120 -12.97 -11.59 6.69
CA ASN A 120 -12.19 -11.00 7.79
C ASN A 120 -11.44 -9.75 7.34
N SER A 121 -11.28 -9.56 6.04
CA SER A 121 -10.53 -8.46 5.47
C SER A 121 -11.05 -8.06 4.10
N VAL A 122 -10.85 -6.78 3.78
CA VAL A 122 -11.06 -6.21 2.44
C VAL A 122 -9.70 -6.08 1.75
N SER A 123 -9.67 -6.49 0.49
CA SER A 123 -8.53 -6.29 -0.39
C SER A 123 -8.85 -5.26 -1.46
N ALA A 124 -7.96 -4.30 -1.61
CA ALA A 124 -7.95 -3.37 -2.73
C ALA A 124 -7.18 -3.96 -3.92
N LEU A 125 -7.59 -3.67 -5.15
CA LEU A 125 -6.82 -4.07 -6.33
C LEU A 125 -5.47 -3.36 -6.35
N GLY A 126 -4.38 -4.12 -6.47
CA GLY A 126 -3.02 -3.58 -6.47
C GLY A 126 -2.67 -2.80 -7.74
N VAL A 127 -2.29 -1.55 -7.55
CA VAL A 127 -1.88 -0.58 -8.57
C VAL A 127 -0.45 -0.12 -8.26
N ASP A 128 0.52 -0.71 -8.92
CA ASP A 128 1.94 -0.39 -8.75
C ASP A 128 2.30 0.78 -9.68
N VAL A 129 2.37 2.00 -9.13
CA VAL A 129 2.67 3.22 -9.87
C VAL A 129 4.13 3.20 -10.30
N ILE A 130 4.39 3.44 -11.59
CA ILE A 130 5.73 3.31 -12.16
C ILE A 130 6.00 4.50 -13.05
N GLN A 131 7.07 5.23 -12.78
CA GLN A 131 7.53 6.30 -13.65
C GLN A 131 7.80 5.78 -15.07
N ASN A 132 7.17 6.39 -16.06
CA ASN A 132 7.57 6.23 -17.45
C ASN A 132 8.76 7.15 -17.75
N ILE A 133 9.98 6.64 -17.60
CA ILE A 133 11.22 7.41 -17.72
C ILE A 133 11.43 8.10 -19.09
N ARG A 134 10.60 7.79 -20.10
CA ARG A 134 10.63 8.43 -21.42
C ARG A 134 9.63 9.58 -21.53
N LYS A 135 8.60 9.62 -20.66
CA LYS A 135 7.49 10.58 -20.77
C LYS A 135 7.32 11.45 -19.53
N GLU A 136 7.84 11.02 -18.39
CA GLU A 136 7.64 11.66 -17.10
C GLU A 136 8.99 12.08 -16.51
N ILE A 137 9.07 13.32 -16.06
CA ILE A 137 10.24 13.89 -15.37
C ILE A 137 10.28 13.44 -13.89
N GLY A 138 11.33 13.84 -13.15
CA GLY A 138 11.40 13.64 -11.70
C GLY A 138 10.19 14.23 -10.97
N LEU A 139 9.88 13.67 -9.80
CA LEU A 139 8.77 14.15 -8.97
C LEU A 139 9.09 15.53 -8.37
N ASP A 140 8.12 16.42 -8.47
CA ASP A 140 8.01 17.61 -7.65
C ASP A 140 7.31 17.21 -6.34
N THR A 141 8.02 17.31 -5.22
CA THR A 141 7.54 16.86 -3.91
C THR A 141 6.35 17.64 -3.38
N ASP A 142 6.15 18.86 -3.86
CA ASP A 142 5.09 19.78 -3.42
C ASP A 142 3.75 19.56 -4.13
N LYS A 143 3.78 18.79 -5.23
CA LYS A 143 2.58 18.46 -6.00
C LYS A 143 1.98 17.09 -5.64
N PRO A 144 0.70 16.88 -5.94
CA PRO A 144 0.09 15.56 -5.85
C PRO A 144 0.83 14.53 -6.71
N LEU A 145 1.11 13.34 -6.18
CA LEU A 145 1.85 12.30 -6.90
C LEU A 145 1.13 11.84 -8.17
N LEU A 146 -0.19 11.68 -8.09
CA LEU A 146 -1.00 11.21 -9.22
C LEU A 146 -1.26 12.28 -10.29
N SER A 147 -0.92 13.55 -10.04
CA SER A 147 -0.87 14.58 -11.10
C SER A 147 0.36 14.41 -12.01
N GLN A 148 1.41 13.74 -11.51
CA GLN A 148 2.71 13.63 -12.15
C GLN A 148 3.01 12.21 -12.64
N ARG A 149 2.23 11.22 -12.23
CA ARG A 149 2.40 9.79 -12.57
C ARG A 149 1.12 9.23 -13.17
N ARG A 150 1.24 8.89 -14.44
CA ARG A 150 0.10 8.44 -15.26
C ARG A 150 0.14 6.96 -15.57
N PHE A 151 1.20 6.24 -15.21
CA PHE A 151 1.36 4.84 -15.58
C PHE A 151 1.46 3.95 -14.35
N ALA A 152 0.75 2.83 -14.40
CA ALA A 152 0.82 1.83 -13.37
C ALA A 152 0.73 0.41 -13.94
N ARG A 153 1.24 -0.54 -13.16
CA ARG A 153 1.02 -1.96 -13.42
C ARG A 153 -0.04 -2.51 -12.47
N LEU A 154 -1.03 -3.22 -13.01
CA LEU A 154 -1.95 -4.00 -12.18
C LEU A 154 -1.19 -5.20 -11.61
N SER A 155 -1.08 -5.26 -10.29
CA SER A 155 -0.15 -6.18 -9.61
C SER A 155 -0.84 -7.00 -8.55
N THR A 156 -0.84 -8.33 -8.73
CA THR A 156 -1.30 -9.28 -7.70
C THR A 156 -0.50 -9.20 -6.41
N ARG A 157 0.75 -8.71 -6.47
CA ARG A 157 1.58 -8.50 -5.28
C ARG A 157 1.01 -7.43 -4.36
N TYR A 158 0.48 -6.35 -4.95
CA TYR A 158 -0.10 -5.23 -4.21
C TYR A 158 -1.62 -5.33 -4.02
N THR A 159 -2.24 -6.41 -4.51
CA THR A 159 -3.61 -6.75 -4.11
C THR A 159 -3.54 -7.40 -2.72
N LYS A 160 -3.51 -6.55 -1.70
CA LYS A 160 -3.27 -6.91 -0.31
C LYS A 160 -4.58 -6.89 0.50
N SER A 161 -4.62 -7.67 1.58
CA SER A 161 -5.70 -7.63 2.58
C SER A 161 -5.49 -6.44 3.52
N SER A 162 -5.49 -5.22 2.96
CA SER A 162 -5.08 -3.99 3.64
C SER A 162 -6.07 -3.52 4.71
N VAL A 163 -7.33 -3.95 4.67
CA VAL A 163 -8.35 -3.52 5.63
C VAL A 163 -8.84 -4.72 6.42
N LEU A 164 -8.62 -4.73 7.73
CA LEU A 164 -9.17 -5.74 8.64
C LEU A 164 -10.51 -5.27 9.21
N CYS A 165 -11.44 -6.21 9.40
CA CYS A 165 -12.70 -6.01 10.11
C CYS A 165 -12.92 -7.03 11.23
N LYS A 166 -11.99 -7.96 11.41
CA LYS A 166 -11.93 -8.93 12.51
C LYS A 166 -10.47 -9.12 12.95
N PRO A 167 -10.24 -9.48 14.22
CA PRO A 167 -8.90 -9.76 14.71
C PRO A 167 -8.30 -10.97 13.99
N VAL A 168 -7.42 -10.71 13.03
CA VAL A 168 -6.66 -11.73 12.30
C VAL A 168 -5.25 -11.24 12.04
N GLN A 169 -4.30 -12.15 12.04
CA GLN A 169 -2.90 -11.83 11.80
C GLN A 169 -2.64 -11.67 10.30
N TRP A 170 -1.98 -10.57 9.92
CA TRP A 170 -1.43 -10.44 8.56
C TRP A 170 -0.25 -11.39 8.34
N GLY A 171 -0.06 -11.79 7.12
CA GLY A 171 1.20 -12.35 6.64
C GLY A 171 2.13 -11.24 6.15
N SER A 172 3.40 -11.59 5.90
CA SER A 172 4.46 -10.66 5.47
C SER A 172 3.98 -9.67 4.43
N GLY A 173 4.34 -8.38 4.62
CA GLY A 173 4.00 -7.27 3.74
C GLY A 173 2.50 -7.02 3.57
N PHE A 174 1.66 -7.40 4.51
CA PHE A 174 0.19 -7.32 4.42
C PHE A 174 -0.43 -8.12 3.25
N HIS A 175 0.35 -9.00 2.60
CA HIS A 175 -0.09 -9.68 1.37
C HIS A 175 -1.27 -10.64 1.56
N ARG A 176 -1.55 -11.06 2.78
CA ARG A 176 -2.65 -11.96 3.14
C ARG A 176 -2.95 -11.85 4.63
N THR A 177 -4.08 -12.42 5.06
CA THR A 177 -4.33 -12.78 6.45
C THR A 177 -3.97 -14.25 6.68
N ARG A 178 -3.55 -14.64 7.87
CA ARG A 178 -3.19 -16.04 8.19
C ARG A 178 -4.40 -16.97 8.24
N LYS A 179 -5.57 -16.41 8.57
CA LYS A 179 -6.86 -17.11 8.59
C LYS A 179 -7.89 -16.27 7.87
N GLY A 180 -8.97 -16.92 7.46
CA GLY A 180 -10.08 -16.26 6.79
C GLY A 180 -9.85 -16.07 5.29
N ASN A 181 -10.85 -15.51 4.66
CA ASN A 181 -10.86 -15.21 3.23
C ASN A 181 -10.67 -13.73 2.98
N TYR A 182 -10.21 -13.36 1.81
CA TYR A 182 -10.12 -11.97 1.38
C TYR A 182 -11.23 -11.66 0.39
N HIS A 183 -11.62 -10.38 0.35
CA HIS A 183 -12.62 -9.87 -0.57
C HIS A 183 -12.03 -8.72 -1.37
N ILE A 184 -11.79 -8.94 -2.67
CA ILE A 184 -11.35 -7.87 -3.59
C ILE A 184 -12.58 -7.10 -4.02
N ILE A 185 -12.62 -5.80 -3.68
CA ILE A 185 -13.78 -4.97 -3.94
C ILE A 185 -13.55 -4.12 -5.19
N PRO A 186 -14.44 -4.17 -6.19
CA PRO A 186 -14.37 -3.30 -7.34
C PRO A 186 -14.45 -1.81 -6.95
N GLY A 187 -13.61 -0.98 -7.57
CA GLY A 187 -13.57 0.45 -7.26
C GLY A 187 -12.71 0.82 -6.07
N LEU A 188 -12.08 -0.16 -5.39
CA LEU A 188 -11.09 0.06 -4.34
C LEU A 188 -9.70 -0.35 -4.84
N TYR A 189 -8.74 0.54 -4.74
CA TYR A 189 -7.37 0.36 -5.25
C TYR A 189 -6.35 0.55 -4.15
N LEU A 190 -5.26 -0.23 -4.16
CA LEU A 190 -4.06 0.02 -3.38
C LEU A 190 -2.99 0.56 -4.33
N PHE A 191 -2.75 1.88 -4.28
CA PHE A 191 -1.68 2.52 -5.01
C PHE A 191 -0.37 2.38 -4.25
N HIS A 192 0.64 1.81 -4.88
CA HIS A 192 1.99 1.65 -4.33
C HIS A 192 2.97 2.49 -5.15
N PHE A 193 3.79 3.29 -4.47
CA PHE A 193 4.68 4.29 -5.08
C PHE A 193 6.17 3.93 -5.05
N GLY A 194 6.52 2.73 -4.70
CA GLY A 194 7.92 2.30 -4.61
C GLY A 194 8.72 2.31 -5.93
N CYS A 195 8.05 2.56 -7.07
CA CYS A 195 8.65 2.73 -8.40
C CYS A 195 8.25 4.06 -9.04
N ALA A 196 7.71 4.99 -8.27
CA ALA A 196 7.17 6.23 -8.80
C ALA A 196 8.25 7.22 -9.24
N ASP A 197 9.48 7.09 -8.77
CA ASP A 197 10.58 7.96 -9.16
C ASP A 197 11.93 7.23 -9.18
N MET A 198 12.70 7.44 -10.25
CA MET A 198 14.01 6.80 -10.43
C MET A 198 15.05 7.34 -9.47
N SER A 199 14.98 8.63 -9.11
CA SER A 199 15.93 9.24 -8.17
C SER A 199 15.69 8.71 -6.74
N PHE A 200 14.45 8.60 -6.31
CA PHE A 200 14.12 8.00 -5.00
C PHE A 200 14.54 6.52 -4.93
N LEU A 201 14.39 5.80 -6.02
CA LEU A 201 14.90 4.44 -6.09
C LEU A 201 16.43 4.39 -6.03
N GLY A 202 17.11 5.36 -6.66
CA GLY A 202 18.57 5.53 -6.59
C GLY A 202 19.03 5.71 -5.15
N LEU A 203 18.43 6.65 -4.40
CA LEU A 203 18.75 6.89 -2.99
C LEU A 203 18.60 5.61 -2.14
N LYS A 204 17.52 4.84 -2.36
CA LYS A 204 17.32 3.55 -1.67
C LYS A 204 18.36 2.48 -2.09
N MET A 205 18.90 2.55 -3.31
CA MET A 205 19.96 1.63 -3.76
C MET A 205 21.32 1.96 -3.16
N ASP A 206 21.56 3.22 -2.82
CA ASP A 206 22.79 3.71 -2.22
C ASP A 206 22.78 3.58 -0.67
N ASP A 207 21.62 3.21 -0.09
CA ASP A 207 21.46 3.00 1.35
C ASP A 207 22.13 1.70 1.78
N LYS A 208 23.18 1.83 2.63
CA LYS A 208 23.97 0.70 3.15
C LYS A 208 23.16 -0.22 4.06
N ASP A 209 22.27 0.30 4.92
CA ASP A 209 21.43 -0.50 5.80
C ASP A 209 20.49 -1.39 4.99
N LEU A 210 19.88 -0.86 3.93
CA LEU A 210 19.05 -1.64 3.02
C LEU A 210 19.87 -2.72 2.27
N SER A 211 21.07 -2.37 1.82
CA SER A 211 21.97 -3.31 1.12
C SER A 211 22.38 -4.48 2.02
N GLU A 212 22.83 -4.20 3.23
CA GLU A 212 23.26 -5.21 4.22
C GLU A 212 22.12 -6.15 4.63
N ARG A 213 20.88 -5.65 4.64
CA ARG A 213 19.67 -6.43 4.91
C ARG A 213 19.18 -7.26 3.74
N GLY A 214 19.81 -7.16 2.56
CA GLY A 214 19.48 -7.96 1.38
C GLY A 214 18.39 -7.38 0.46
N TRP A 215 18.13 -6.06 0.52
CA TRP A 215 17.16 -5.39 -0.34
C TRP A 215 17.61 -5.24 -1.80
N ASN A 216 18.91 -5.37 -2.10
CA ASN A 216 19.49 -5.14 -3.43
C ASN A 216 18.71 -5.83 -4.54
N HIS A 217 18.37 -7.12 -4.37
CA HIS A 217 17.62 -7.87 -5.38
C HIS A 217 16.24 -7.26 -5.68
N HIS A 218 15.54 -6.76 -4.65
CA HIS A 218 14.24 -6.11 -4.81
C HIS A 218 14.36 -4.76 -5.53
N LEU A 219 15.37 -3.96 -5.19
CA LEU A 219 15.63 -2.67 -5.79
C LEU A 219 16.06 -2.81 -7.26
N PHE A 220 16.93 -3.77 -7.58
CA PHE A 220 17.28 -4.09 -8.96
C PHE A 220 16.07 -4.52 -9.81
N LYS A 221 15.16 -5.32 -9.26
CA LYS A 221 13.91 -5.70 -9.96
C LYS A 221 13.03 -4.47 -10.23
N ARG A 222 12.91 -3.54 -9.26
CA ARG A 222 12.18 -2.29 -9.44
C ARG A 222 12.80 -1.44 -10.55
N ARG A 223 14.13 -1.23 -10.53
CA ARG A 223 14.86 -0.49 -11.56
C ARG A 223 14.67 -1.11 -12.95
N ARG A 224 14.79 -2.43 -13.07
CA ARG A 224 14.55 -3.13 -14.33
C ARG A 224 13.14 -2.94 -14.85
N MET A 225 12.15 -2.97 -13.97
CA MET A 225 10.73 -2.77 -14.31
C MET A 225 10.49 -1.35 -14.84
N MET A 226 11.05 -0.31 -14.20
CA MET A 226 10.95 1.07 -14.68
C MET A 226 11.56 1.24 -16.07
N LYS A 227 12.70 0.60 -16.35
CA LYS A 227 13.32 0.62 -17.67
C LYS A 227 12.49 -0.13 -18.74
N GLN A 228 11.74 -1.14 -18.37
CA GLN A 228 10.93 -1.96 -19.30
C GLN A 228 9.55 -1.37 -19.56
N LEU A 229 9.00 -0.59 -18.64
CA LEU A 229 7.63 -0.05 -18.74
C LEU A 229 7.36 0.70 -20.03
N PRO A 230 8.26 1.58 -20.54
CA PRO A 230 8.03 2.33 -21.78
C PRO A 230 7.87 1.46 -23.04
N CYS A 231 8.29 0.20 -22.97
CA CYS A 231 8.19 -0.77 -24.08
C CYS A 231 6.94 -1.65 -24.00
N LEU A 232 6.14 -1.53 -22.95
CA LEU A 232 4.95 -2.35 -22.75
C LEU A 232 3.69 -1.66 -23.30
N PRO A 233 2.73 -2.42 -23.87
CA PRO A 233 1.48 -1.85 -24.34
C PRO A 233 0.65 -1.34 -23.16
N VAL A 234 0.20 -0.08 -23.28
CA VAL A 234 -0.68 0.56 -22.30
C VAL A 234 -2.13 0.17 -22.57
N ARG A 235 -2.84 -0.21 -21.54
CA ARG A 235 -4.22 -0.69 -21.59
C ARG A 235 -5.17 0.31 -20.95
N LYS A 236 -6.47 0.26 -21.35
CA LYS A 236 -7.52 1.12 -20.79
C LYS A 236 -7.83 0.72 -19.34
N TRP A 237 -7.78 1.67 -18.43
CA TRP A 237 -8.00 1.49 -16.98
C TRP A 237 -9.32 0.75 -16.67
N ASP A 238 -10.47 1.34 -17.08
CA ASP A 238 -11.78 0.83 -16.66
C ASP A 238 -12.08 -0.59 -17.15
N THR A 239 -11.48 -1.00 -18.27
CA THR A 239 -11.61 -2.37 -18.78
C THR A 239 -10.72 -3.34 -18.01
N TRP A 240 -9.45 -2.95 -17.81
CA TRP A 240 -8.47 -3.90 -17.30
C TRP A 240 -8.48 -4.02 -15.78
N THR A 241 -8.89 -2.98 -15.05
CA THR A 241 -9.13 -3.09 -13.60
C THR A 241 -10.27 -4.06 -13.29
N LYS A 242 -11.39 -3.98 -14.01
CA LYS A 242 -12.51 -4.95 -13.89
C LYS A 242 -12.06 -6.39 -14.17
N ARG A 243 -11.30 -6.59 -15.27
CA ARG A 243 -10.74 -7.90 -15.61
C ARG A 243 -9.77 -8.42 -14.55
N ALA A 244 -8.91 -7.53 -14.02
CA ALA A 244 -7.94 -7.89 -12.98
C ALA A 244 -8.63 -8.28 -11.68
N VAL A 245 -9.65 -7.55 -11.24
CA VAL A 245 -10.46 -7.93 -10.07
C VAL A 245 -11.10 -9.30 -10.28
N TRP A 246 -11.76 -9.51 -11.43
CA TRP A 246 -12.39 -10.78 -11.74
C TRP A 246 -11.42 -11.97 -11.72
N LEU A 247 -10.26 -11.80 -12.36
CA LEU A 247 -9.22 -12.83 -12.45
C LEU A 247 -8.61 -13.13 -11.06
N GLN A 248 -8.22 -12.09 -10.33
CA GLN A 248 -7.56 -12.22 -9.03
C GLN A 248 -8.49 -12.72 -7.93
N ALA A 249 -9.79 -12.47 -8.02
CA ALA A 249 -10.78 -13.03 -7.10
C ALA A 249 -10.95 -14.54 -7.28
N ARG A 250 -10.70 -15.09 -8.45
CA ARG A 250 -10.94 -16.50 -8.80
C ARG A 250 -9.69 -17.36 -8.81
N ILE A 251 -8.57 -16.85 -9.28
CA ILE A 251 -7.34 -17.64 -9.39
C ILE A 251 -6.53 -17.47 -8.11
N ARG A 252 -6.42 -18.57 -7.37
CA ARG A 252 -5.73 -18.66 -6.09
C ARG A 252 -4.55 -19.60 -6.18
N HIS A 253 -3.57 -19.42 -5.30
CA HIS A 253 -2.53 -20.42 -5.13
C HIS A 253 -3.10 -21.68 -4.47
N PHE A 254 -2.65 -22.85 -4.90
CA PHE A 254 -3.01 -24.11 -4.29
C PHE A 254 -2.60 -24.22 -2.80
N TYR A 255 -1.54 -23.50 -2.41
CA TYR A 255 -1.02 -23.46 -1.03
C TYR A 255 -1.48 -22.23 -0.21
N ALA A 256 -2.23 -21.33 -0.80
CA ALA A 256 -2.63 -20.07 -0.14
C ALA A 256 -3.96 -19.54 -0.70
N TRP A 257 -5.04 -20.10 -0.20
CA TRP A 257 -6.39 -19.73 -0.60
C TRP A 257 -6.83 -18.31 -0.21
N ASN A 258 -6.10 -17.69 0.72
CA ASN A 258 -6.39 -16.37 1.26
C ASN A 258 -5.61 -15.24 0.59
N LYS A 259 -5.08 -15.45 -0.60
CA LYS A 259 -4.47 -14.41 -1.46
C LYS A 259 -4.61 -14.76 -2.95
N PRO A 260 -4.54 -13.74 -3.85
CA PRO A 260 -4.50 -13.98 -5.30
C PRO A 260 -3.27 -14.79 -5.72
N ALA A 261 -3.39 -15.56 -6.79
CA ALA A 261 -2.24 -16.18 -7.42
C ALA A 261 -1.28 -15.10 -7.98
N MET A 262 0.02 -15.30 -7.79
CA MET A 262 1.07 -14.40 -8.28
C MET A 262 1.34 -14.66 -9.77
N LEU A 263 0.42 -14.20 -10.63
CA LEU A 263 0.42 -14.53 -12.06
C LEU A 263 1.51 -13.85 -12.88
N GLY A 264 2.28 -12.93 -12.30
CA GLY A 264 3.38 -12.25 -13.01
C GLY A 264 2.98 -11.45 -14.25
N LEU A 265 1.70 -11.19 -14.45
CA LEU A 265 1.16 -10.49 -15.61
C LEU A 265 1.69 -9.04 -15.65
N ARG A 266 2.18 -8.64 -16.82
CA ARG A 266 2.69 -7.28 -17.08
C ARG A 266 1.61 -6.43 -17.72
N ILE A 267 0.52 -6.18 -17.00
CA ILE A 267 -0.59 -5.36 -17.47
C ILE A 267 -0.31 -3.92 -17.05
N VAL A 268 0.10 -3.08 -17.98
CA VAL A 268 0.29 -1.65 -17.78
C VAL A 268 -0.99 -0.92 -18.16
N VAL A 269 -1.42 0.00 -17.30
CA VAL A 269 -2.59 0.85 -17.51
C VAL A 269 -2.21 2.33 -17.41
N GLU A 270 -2.96 3.18 -18.08
CA GLU A 270 -2.89 4.62 -17.86
C GLU A 270 -3.90 5.02 -16.79
N ILE A 271 -3.40 5.70 -15.74
CA ILE A 271 -4.21 6.17 -14.61
C ILE A 271 -5.07 7.35 -15.10
N PRO A 272 -6.39 7.31 -14.94
CA PRO A 272 -7.27 8.39 -15.38
C PRO A 272 -7.07 9.72 -14.63
N ASP A 273 -7.38 10.84 -15.28
CA ASP A 273 -7.27 12.20 -14.72
C ASP A 273 -8.07 12.39 -13.43
N ARG A 274 -9.16 11.63 -13.25
CA ARG A 274 -9.98 11.70 -12.04
C ARG A 274 -9.21 11.38 -10.75
N PHE A 275 -8.03 10.76 -10.83
CA PHE A 275 -7.16 10.50 -9.70
C PHE A 275 -6.10 11.60 -9.46
N SER A 276 -5.92 12.54 -10.38
CA SER A 276 -4.77 13.46 -10.40
C SER A 276 -4.63 14.36 -9.18
N SER A 277 -5.71 14.68 -8.50
CA SER A 277 -5.68 15.53 -7.30
C SER A 277 -5.34 14.78 -6.01
N LEU A 278 -5.17 13.45 -6.08
CA LEU A 278 -4.97 12.59 -4.90
C LEU A 278 -3.47 12.35 -4.62
N VAL A 279 -3.12 12.30 -3.30
CA VAL A 279 -1.82 11.96 -2.71
C VAL A 279 -0.71 12.94 -3.02
#